data_e79d884b62d1713f47139e2dc50bc904
#
_entry.id   e79d884b62d1713f47139e2dc50bc904
#
_cell.length_a   1.000
_cell.length_b   1.000
_cell.length_c   1.000
_cell.angle_alpha   90.00
_cell.angle_beta   90.00
_cell.angle_gamma   90.00
#
_symmetry.space_group_name_H-M   'P 1'
#
loop_
_entity.id
_entity.type
_entity.pdbx_description
1 polymer ?
#
loop_
_entity_poly.entity_id
_entity_poly.type
_entity_poly.pdbx_seq_one_letter_code
_entity_poly.pdbx_strand_id
1 'polypeptide(L)'
;MKRKITEKLIAWKNNVNHKPLILQGARQVGKSYTLEEFGKAYYNNYVRVSLDLVPYVRNFLKENINPLEIIAYLESLYNTRIIPHETLIILDEIQDCKRALLALKYFQEEYPQYDIVAAGSLLGVAVNRGDGINENDFEDTSIVRNESEEEFSFPVGKVEELTLYPMDFEEFLWATDNHVLASKIREHYITNEEMPDSVHKMALDLYQKYLVVGGMPECVKKFVETHSYIECRAVQQAILNGYDADMSKYASPATAVKIRACWNSIPAQLAKENKKFQYKLAKKGGTAKIFGEAINWLILSGIVLKCRLVSHGYIPLTAYEDDSDFKIYVSEKQTFSEVILQPSFLLS
;
A
#
# COMPACT_ATOMS: atom_id res chain seq x y z
N MET A 1 6.61 12.43 -10.52
CA MET A 1 5.94 11.62 -11.58
C MET A 1 4.44 11.72 -11.40
N LYS A 2 3.68 11.83 -12.52
CA LYS A 2 2.21 11.91 -12.48
C LYS A 2 1.61 10.59 -11.98
N ARG A 3 0.58 10.66 -11.09
CA ARG A 3 -0.13 9.51 -10.54
C ARG A 3 -1.63 9.70 -10.69
N LYS A 4 -2.36 8.64 -11.03
CA LYS A 4 -3.83 8.65 -11.14
C LYS A 4 -4.53 9.00 -9.82
N ILE A 5 -3.93 8.61 -8.70
CA ILE A 5 -4.45 8.91 -7.36
C ILE A 5 -4.61 10.42 -7.12
N THR A 6 -3.83 11.27 -7.81
CA THR A 6 -3.91 12.74 -7.68
C THR A 6 -5.32 13.26 -8.00
N GLU A 7 -6.00 12.66 -8.97
CA GLU A 7 -7.38 13.05 -9.32
C GLU A 7 -8.35 12.76 -8.16
N LYS A 8 -8.15 11.65 -7.45
CA LYS A 8 -8.94 11.31 -6.26
C LYS A 8 -8.62 12.23 -5.09
N LEU A 9 -7.36 12.61 -4.90
CA LEU A 9 -6.95 13.58 -3.88
C LEU A 9 -7.55 14.97 -4.15
N ILE A 10 -7.59 15.40 -5.41
CA ILE A 10 -8.25 16.66 -5.82
C ILE A 10 -9.76 16.59 -5.54
N ALA A 11 -10.42 15.47 -5.90
CA ALA A 11 -11.83 15.26 -5.63
C ALA A 11 -12.14 15.27 -4.14
N TRP A 12 -11.27 14.62 -3.32
CA TRP A 12 -11.35 14.66 -1.86
C TRP A 12 -11.25 16.11 -1.34
N LYS A 13 -10.23 16.86 -1.74
CA LYS A 13 -10.05 18.26 -1.30
C LYS A 13 -11.24 19.14 -1.66
N ASN A 14 -11.83 18.96 -2.85
CA ASN A 14 -12.94 19.78 -3.34
C ASN A 14 -14.32 19.39 -2.73
N ASN A 15 -14.38 18.27 -2.03
CA ASN A 15 -15.61 17.88 -1.32
C ASN A 15 -15.70 18.64 0.01
N VAL A 16 -16.66 19.53 0.12
CA VAL A 16 -16.89 20.38 1.32
C VAL A 16 -17.06 19.55 2.60
N ASN A 17 -17.57 18.32 2.48
CA ASN A 17 -17.82 17.42 3.60
C ASN A 17 -16.80 16.28 3.68
N HIS A 18 -15.58 16.47 3.13
CA HIS A 18 -14.55 15.44 3.21
C HIS A 18 -14.16 15.17 4.67
N LYS A 19 -13.75 13.94 4.91
CA LYS A 19 -13.23 13.49 6.20
C LYS A 19 -11.70 13.44 6.16
N PRO A 20 -11.03 13.37 7.32
CA PRO A 20 -9.61 13.03 7.34
C PRO A 20 -9.34 11.82 6.46
N LEU A 21 -8.29 11.90 5.63
CA LEU A 21 -7.98 10.87 4.65
C LEU A 21 -6.88 9.95 5.16
N ILE A 22 -7.05 8.66 4.96
CA ILE A 22 -5.98 7.66 5.13
C ILE A 22 -5.53 7.18 3.75
N LEU A 23 -4.27 7.45 3.40
CA LEU A 23 -3.62 6.93 2.21
C LEU A 23 -2.81 5.68 2.58
N GLN A 24 -3.38 4.52 2.30
CA GLN A 24 -2.71 3.24 2.52
C GLN A 24 -2.08 2.67 1.25
N GLY A 25 -1.22 1.67 1.40
CA GLY A 25 -0.57 0.99 0.28
C GLY A 25 0.76 0.39 0.70
N ALA A 26 1.29 -0.53 -0.09
CA ALA A 26 2.56 -1.20 0.18
C ALA A 26 3.70 -0.20 0.45
N ARG A 27 4.76 -0.67 1.08
CA ARG A 27 5.96 0.14 1.29
C ARG A 27 6.56 0.55 -0.06
N GLN A 28 7.10 1.79 -0.13
CA GLN A 28 7.81 2.35 -1.30
C GLN A 28 6.96 2.60 -2.56
N VAL A 29 5.63 2.50 -2.50
CA VAL A 29 4.73 2.87 -3.62
C VAL A 29 4.63 4.38 -3.85
N GLY A 30 5.30 5.20 -3.02
CA GLY A 30 5.39 6.64 -3.19
C GLY A 30 4.32 7.45 -2.46
N LYS A 31 3.74 6.94 -1.35
CA LYS A 31 2.71 7.64 -0.56
C LYS A 31 3.17 9.04 -0.12
N SER A 32 4.26 9.11 0.63
CA SER A 32 4.81 10.36 1.17
C SER A 32 5.13 11.36 0.06
N TYR A 33 5.80 10.92 -0.99
CA TYR A 33 6.09 11.75 -2.16
C TYR A 33 4.82 12.30 -2.82
N THR A 34 3.81 11.46 -3.00
CA THR A 34 2.53 11.85 -3.64
C THR A 34 1.81 12.91 -2.81
N LEU A 35 1.80 12.76 -1.48
CA LEU A 35 1.15 13.72 -0.57
C LEU A 35 1.91 15.05 -0.50
N GLU A 36 3.25 15.01 -0.50
CA GLU A 36 4.05 16.25 -0.56
C GLU A 36 3.84 17.02 -1.86
N GLU A 37 3.86 16.33 -3.00
CA GLU A 37 3.57 16.96 -4.29
C GLU A 37 2.14 17.50 -4.37
N PHE A 38 1.19 16.78 -3.77
CA PHE A 38 -0.18 17.24 -3.66
C PHE A 38 -0.28 18.49 -2.77
N GLY A 39 0.38 18.49 -1.61
CA GLY A 39 0.46 19.66 -0.73
C GLY A 39 1.04 20.88 -1.42
N LYS A 40 2.19 20.71 -2.12
CA LYS A 40 2.85 21.79 -2.87
C LYS A 40 1.99 22.37 -4.01
N ALA A 41 1.21 21.52 -4.69
CA ALA A 41 0.48 21.93 -5.89
C ALA A 41 -0.91 22.50 -5.59
N TYR A 42 -1.54 22.11 -4.49
CA TYR A 42 -2.96 22.38 -4.24
C TYR A 42 -3.24 23.11 -2.92
N TYR A 43 -2.22 23.37 -2.09
CA TYR A 43 -2.33 24.13 -0.84
C TYR A 43 -1.34 25.29 -0.82
N ASN A 44 -1.63 26.31 -0.02
CA ASN A 44 -0.70 27.42 0.19
C ASN A 44 0.52 26.96 1.00
N ASN A 45 0.31 25.98 1.89
CA ASN A 45 1.34 25.39 2.72
C ASN A 45 1.00 23.92 3.08
N TYR A 46 2.00 23.16 3.50
CA TYR A 46 1.78 21.84 4.11
C TYR A 46 2.77 21.59 5.25
N VAL A 47 2.33 20.81 6.23
CA VAL A 47 3.15 20.34 7.35
C VAL A 47 3.21 18.82 7.28
N ARG A 48 4.40 18.25 7.11
CA ARG A 48 4.60 16.80 7.12
C ARG A 48 5.35 16.37 8.37
N VAL A 49 4.77 15.41 9.08
CA VAL A 49 5.34 14.75 10.26
C VAL A 49 5.55 13.27 9.98
N SER A 50 6.80 12.80 10.04
CA SER A 50 7.14 11.38 9.94
C SER A 50 7.19 10.78 11.35
N LEU A 51 6.20 9.97 11.72
CA LEU A 51 6.05 9.47 13.09
C LEU A 51 7.10 8.42 13.49
N ASP A 52 7.76 7.81 12.52
CA ASP A 52 8.91 6.93 12.76
C ASP A 52 10.20 7.70 13.07
N LEU A 53 10.42 8.85 12.39
CA LEU A 53 11.65 9.63 12.49
C LEU A 53 11.64 10.66 13.62
N VAL A 54 10.44 11.05 14.13
CA VAL A 54 10.29 12.16 15.09
C VAL A 54 9.69 11.66 16.41
N PRO A 55 10.52 11.03 17.31
CA PRO A 55 10.03 10.40 18.52
C PRO A 55 9.30 11.34 19.47
N TYR A 56 9.69 12.61 19.55
CA TYR A 56 9.06 13.59 20.43
C TYR A 56 7.62 13.94 19.96
N VAL A 57 7.33 14.01 18.67
CA VAL A 57 5.95 14.17 18.17
C VAL A 57 5.13 12.93 18.46
N ARG A 58 5.68 11.74 18.24
CA ARG A 58 5.01 10.50 18.57
C ARG A 58 4.67 10.39 20.06
N ASN A 59 5.58 10.81 20.93
CA ASN A 59 5.34 10.83 22.38
C ASN A 59 4.27 11.85 22.74
N PHE A 60 4.30 13.05 22.15
CA PHE A 60 3.25 14.05 22.33
C PHE A 60 1.88 13.49 21.91
N LEU A 61 1.76 12.88 20.74
CA LEU A 61 0.53 12.29 20.24
C LEU A 61 0.04 11.07 21.03
N LYS A 62 0.94 10.38 21.76
CA LYS A 62 0.53 9.33 22.73
C LYS A 62 -0.19 9.89 23.94
N GLU A 63 0.10 11.10 24.33
CA GLU A 63 -0.48 11.74 25.51
C GLU A 63 -1.65 12.66 25.13
N ASN A 64 -1.59 13.29 23.93
CA ASN A 64 -2.53 14.33 23.49
C ASN A 64 -3.21 13.93 22.18
N ILE A 65 -4.53 13.88 22.21
CA ILE A 65 -5.38 13.61 21.03
C ILE A 65 -6.30 14.80 20.68
N ASN A 66 -6.20 15.90 21.46
CA ASN A 66 -6.96 17.11 21.19
C ASN A 66 -6.43 17.81 19.93
N PRO A 67 -7.28 18.05 18.91
CA PRO A 67 -6.86 18.66 17.65
C PRO A 67 -6.19 20.02 17.79
N LEU A 68 -6.71 20.91 18.67
CA LEU A 68 -6.11 22.25 18.85
C LEU A 68 -4.73 22.20 19.51
N GLU A 69 -4.52 21.30 20.44
CA GLU A 69 -3.20 21.09 21.06
C GLU A 69 -2.21 20.52 20.04
N ILE A 70 -2.67 19.59 19.18
CA ILE A 70 -1.85 19.04 18.09
C ILE A 70 -1.47 20.15 17.10
N ILE A 71 -2.42 20.99 16.69
CA ILE A 71 -2.17 22.11 15.78
C ILE A 71 -1.17 23.08 16.41
N ALA A 72 -1.41 23.54 17.64
CA ALA A 72 -0.53 24.50 18.32
C ALA A 72 0.90 23.94 18.49
N TYR A 73 1.01 22.65 18.78
CA TYR A 73 2.29 21.97 18.86
C TYR A 73 3.02 21.91 17.52
N LEU A 74 2.31 21.55 16.44
CA LEU A 74 2.88 21.49 15.09
C LEU A 74 3.25 22.88 14.58
N GLU A 75 2.42 23.91 14.82
CA GLU A 75 2.75 25.31 14.49
C GLU A 75 4.06 25.76 15.14
N SER A 76 4.20 25.47 16.43
CA SER A 76 5.41 25.80 17.21
C SER A 76 6.64 25.04 16.69
N LEU A 77 6.48 23.74 16.41
CA LEU A 77 7.56 22.88 15.97
C LEU A 77 8.10 23.25 14.58
N TYR A 78 7.21 23.56 13.64
CA TYR A 78 7.56 23.85 12.25
C TYR A 78 7.65 25.37 11.97
N ASN A 79 7.44 26.21 13.00
CA ASN A 79 7.42 27.66 12.89
C ASN A 79 6.54 28.15 11.73
N THR A 80 5.33 27.62 11.62
CA THR A 80 4.39 27.91 10.55
C THR A 80 2.96 27.90 11.06
N ARG A 81 2.08 28.70 10.44
CA ARG A 81 0.65 28.70 10.78
C ARG A 81 -0.07 27.59 10.02
N ILE A 82 -0.97 26.91 10.70
CA ILE A 82 -1.88 25.90 10.13
C ILE A 82 -3.25 26.55 9.94
N ILE A 83 -3.53 26.97 8.72
CA ILE A 83 -4.75 27.70 8.36
C ILE A 83 -5.76 26.70 7.76
N PRO A 84 -7.02 26.69 8.27
CA PRO A 84 -8.10 25.85 7.70
C PRO A 84 -8.20 25.98 6.18
N HIS A 85 -8.33 24.84 5.48
CA HIS A 85 -8.45 24.71 4.02
C HIS A 85 -7.25 25.23 3.18
N GLU A 86 -6.26 25.90 3.82
CA GLU A 86 -5.08 26.42 3.15
C GLU A 86 -3.81 25.61 3.45
N THR A 87 -3.78 24.92 4.59
CA THR A 87 -2.63 24.10 5.01
C THR A 87 -3.02 22.63 5.08
N LEU A 88 -2.26 21.77 4.38
CA LEU A 88 -2.42 20.32 4.47
C LEU A 88 -1.55 19.76 5.61
N ILE A 89 -2.16 19.03 6.54
CA ILE A 89 -1.44 18.29 7.56
C ILE A 89 -1.22 16.85 7.06
N ILE A 90 0.04 16.40 7.04
CA ILE A 90 0.42 15.05 6.60
C ILE A 90 1.05 14.31 7.78
N LEU A 91 0.37 13.28 8.30
CA LEU A 91 0.89 12.37 9.30
C LEU A 91 1.41 11.10 8.59
N ASP A 92 2.72 11.02 8.44
CA ASP A 92 3.35 9.90 7.72
C ASP A 92 3.77 8.78 8.67
N GLU A 93 3.75 7.52 8.20
CA GLU A 93 3.99 6.28 8.96
C GLU A 93 3.08 6.19 10.21
N ILE A 94 1.77 6.46 10.01
CA ILE A 94 0.75 6.55 11.07
C ILE A 94 0.64 5.27 11.91
N GLN A 95 0.99 4.09 11.34
CA GLN A 95 0.97 2.82 12.06
C GLN A 95 1.93 2.78 13.27
N ASP A 96 2.92 3.68 13.33
CA ASP A 96 3.84 3.76 14.47
C ASP A 96 3.25 4.52 15.67
N CYS A 97 2.04 5.12 15.52
CA CYS A 97 1.31 5.78 16.60
C CYS A 97 -0.22 5.56 16.49
N LYS A 98 -0.74 4.51 17.13
CA LYS A 98 -2.18 4.20 17.13
C LYS A 98 -3.05 5.35 17.63
N ARG A 99 -2.60 6.13 18.61
CA ARG A 99 -3.35 7.28 19.13
C ARG A 99 -3.45 8.44 18.12
N ALA A 100 -2.50 8.55 17.18
CA ALA A 100 -2.63 9.50 16.07
C ALA A 100 -3.79 9.13 15.13
N LEU A 101 -4.07 7.83 14.94
CA LEU A 101 -5.28 7.39 14.21
C LEU A 101 -6.56 7.77 14.95
N LEU A 102 -6.57 7.65 16.27
CA LEU A 102 -7.71 8.08 17.09
C LEU A 102 -7.92 9.60 17.01
N ALA A 103 -6.85 10.40 16.94
CA ALA A 103 -6.96 11.85 16.80
C ALA A 103 -7.70 12.26 15.53
N LEU A 104 -7.60 11.48 14.42
CA LEU A 104 -8.34 11.73 13.18
C LEU A 104 -9.86 11.78 13.40
N LYS A 105 -10.38 10.95 14.33
CA LYS A 105 -11.80 10.99 14.72
C LYS A 105 -12.18 12.35 15.27
N TYR A 106 -11.39 12.89 16.21
CA TYR A 106 -11.66 14.18 16.84
C TYR A 106 -11.49 15.33 15.85
N PHE A 107 -10.54 15.27 14.93
CA PHE A 107 -10.48 16.23 13.83
C PHE A 107 -11.78 16.24 13.02
N GLN A 108 -12.33 15.06 12.67
CA GLN A 108 -13.60 14.99 11.95
C GLN A 108 -14.78 15.52 12.74
N GLU A 109 -14.87 15.25 14.04
CA GLU A 109 -16.03 15.57 14.86
C GLU A 109 -16.06 17.04 15.32
N GLU A 110 -14.90 17.59 15.64
CA GLU A 110 -14.80 18.89 16.31
C GLU A 110 -14.19 19.98 15.41
N TYR A 111 -13.30 19.59 14.47
CA TYR A 111 -12.54 20.53 13.65
C TYR A 111 -12.44 20.09 12.18
N PRO A 112 -13.57 19.82 11.51
CA PRO A 112 -13.60 19.31 10.13
C PRO A 112 -13.02 20.28 9.08
N GLN A 113 -12.78 21.53 9.44
CA GLN A 113 -12.19 22.55 8.57
C GLN A 113 -10.67 22.35 8.36
N TYR A 114 -10.00 21.48 9.09
CA TYR A 114 -8.59 21.20 8.88
C TYR A 114 -8.39 19.99 7.97
N ASP A 115 -7.65 20.21 6.90
CA ASP A 115 -7.34 19.18 5.93
C ASP A 115 -6.18 18.33 6.42
N ILE A 116 -6.48 17.08 6.79
CA ILE A 116 -5.50 16.15 7.35
C ILE A 116 -5.49 14.84 6.59
N VAL A 117 -4.29 14.39 6.23
CA VAL A 117 -4.05 13.10 5.57
C VAL A 117 -3.06 12.30 6.37
N ALA A 118 -3.40 11.06 6.68
CA ALA A 118 -2.49 10.08 7.27
C ALA A 118 -1.99 9.12 6.20
N ALA A 119 -0.69 8.80 6.20
CA ALA A 119 -0.11 7.77 5.34
C ALA A 119 0.44 6.61 6.16
N GLY A 120 0.24 5.39 5.69
CA GLY A 120 0.79 4.20 6.33
C GLY A 120 1.00 3.03 5.38
N SER A 121 2.09 2.30 5.57
CA SER A 121 2.45 1.15 4.72
C SER A 121 1.92 -0.18 5.25
N LEU A 122 1.76 -0.32 6.55
CA LEU A 122 1.37 -1.55 7.24
C LEU A 122 0.15 -1.33 8.14
N LEU A 123 -0.71 -0.37 7.76
CA LEU A 123 -1.83 0.04 8.59
C LEU A 123 -2.76 -1.13 8.91
N GLY A 124 -3.11 -1.96 7.91
CA GLY A 124 -3.92 -3.15 8.11
C GLY A 124 -3.31 -4.15 9.10
N VAL A 125 -1.97 -4.31 9.09
CA VAL A 125 -1.26 -5.17 10.04
C VAL A 125 -1.25 -4.56 11.45
N ALA A 126 -1.01 -3.26 11.56
CA ALA A 126 -0.92 -2.57 12.85
C ALA A 126 -2.27 -2.49 13.56
N VAL A 127 -3.37 -2.29 12.81
CA VAL A 127 -4.73 -2.22 13.34
C VAL A 127 -5.21 -3.60 13.81
N ASN A 128 -5.01 -4.66 12.98
CA ASN A 128 -5.49 -6.01 13.30
C ASN A 128 -4.69 -6.75 14.37
N ARG A 129 -3.60 -6.18 14.90
CA ARG A 129 -2.88 -6.78 16.05
C ARG A 129 -3.71 -6.79 17.35
N GLY A 130 -4.80 -6.00 17.43
CA GLY A 130 -5.71 -5.97 18.57
C GLY A 130 -6.80 -7.05 18.54
N ASP A 131 -7.22 -7.50 17.35
CA ASP A 131 -8.44 -8.30 17.18
C ASP A 131 -8.19 -9.79 16.87
N GLY A 132 -6.92 -10.24 16.85
CA GLY A 132 -6.52 -11.56 16.34
C GLY A 132 -6.01 -12.58 17.36
N ILE A 133 -6.20 -12.37 18.67
CA ILE A 133 -5.86 -13.38 19.67
C ILE A 133 -7.15 -14.09 20.07
N ASN A 134 -7.38 -15.26 19.49
CA ASN A 134 -8.33 -16.22 20.07
C ASN A 134 -7.85 -16.56 21.48
N GLU A 135 -8.66 -16.27 22.49
CA GLU A 135 -8.39 -16.53 23.92
C GLU A 135 -8.07 -18.00 24.25
N ASN A 136 -8.18 -18.89 23.28
CA ASN A 136 -7.97 -20.34 23.46
C ASN A 136 -6.55 -20.84 23.14
N ASP A 137 -5.59 -19.97 22.75
CA ASP A 137 -4.24 -20.41 22.39
C ASP A 137 -3.17 -20.13 23.46
N PHE A 138 -3.56 -19.63 24.64
CA PHE A 138 -2.65 -19.37 25.78
C PHE A 138 -3.07 -20.17 27.02
N GLU A 139 -2.81 -21.46 27.02
CA GLU A 139 -2.42 -22.15 28.25
C GLU A 139 -0.92 -21.86 28.45
N ASP A 140 -0.63 -21.13 29.55
CA ASP A 140 0.68 -20.91 30.16
C ASP A 140 1.59 -19.81 29.56
N THR A 141 1.29 -18.56 29.88
CA THR A 141 2.33 -17.58 30.30
C THR A 141 1.70 -16.42 31.06
N SER A 142 2.13 -16.23 32.29
CA SER A 142 1.86 -15.08 33.16
C SER A 142 2.52 -13.81 32.58
N ILE A 143 1.93 -13.24 31.53
CA ILE A 143 2.27 -11.88 31.08
C ILE A 143 1.30 -10.94 31.76
N VAL A 144 1.83 -10.16 32.69
CA VAL A 144 1.17 -9.05 33.36
C VAL A 144 0.53 -8.16 32.29
N ARG A 145 -0.79 -8.13 32.22
CA ARG A 145 -1.54 -7.13 31.46
C ARG A 145 -1.25 -5.79 32.15
N ASN A 146 -0.50 -4.93 31.47
CA ASN A 146 -0.43 -3.53 31.86
C ASN A 146 -1.80 -2.90 31.60
N GLU A 147 -2.49 -2.49 32.67
CA GLU A 147 -3.85 -1.90 32.67
C GLU A 147 -3.98 -0.54 31.96
N SER A 148 -3.07 -0.18 31.04
CA SER A 148 -3.05 1.11 30.34
C SER A 148 -3.18 1.03 28.80
N GLU A 149 -3.48 -0.11 28.21
CA GLU A 149 -3.89 -0.18 26.81
C GLU A 149 -5.41 0.03 26.72
N GLU A 150 -5.83 1.31 26.66
CA GLU A 150 -7.18 1.68 26.21
C GLU A 150 -7.48 0.94 24.92
N GLU A 151 -8.66 0.29 24.84
CA GLU A 151 -9.13 -0.41 23.63
C GLU A 151 -9.00 0.51 22.42
N PHE A 152 -8.03 0.22 21.54
CA PHE A 152 -7.87 0.96 20.31
C PHE A 152 -9.02 0.57 19.36
N SER A 153 -9.91 1.51 19.08
CA SER A 153 -10.92 1.38 18.05
C SER A 153 -10.49 2.18 16.81
N PHE A 154 -10.42 1.50 15.67
CA PHE A 154 -10.21 2.18 14.38
C PHE A 154 -11.35 3.18 14.14
N PRO A 155 -11.11 4.40 13.62
CA PRO A 155 -12.12 5.44 13.44
C PRO A 155 -13.07 5.14 12.27
N VAL A 156 -13.79 4.02 12.34
CA VAL A 156 -14.73 3.57 11.31
C VAL A 156 -15.78 4.64 11.02
N GLY A 157 -15.97 4.96 9.74
CA GLY A 157 -16.95 5.97 9.30
C GLY A 157 -16.55 7.42 9.57
N LYS A 158 -15.43 7.68 10.25
CA LYS A 158 -14.91 9.02 10.55
C LYS A 158 -13.73 9.42 9.66
N VAL A 159 -13.27 8.53 8.83
CA VAL A 159 -12.18 8.73 7.87
C VAL A 159 -12.60 8.26 6.49
N GLU A 160 -11.96 8.81 5.47
CA GLU A 160 -11.97 8.28 4.10
C GLU A 160 -10.70 7.50 3.85
N GLU A 161 -10.76 6.49 3.00
CA GLU A 161 -9.59 5.64 2.71
C GLU A 161 -9.32 5.60 1.21
N LEU A 162 -8.06 5.81 0.84
CA LEU A 162 -7.56 5.60 -0.51
C LEU A 162 -6.38 4.64 -0.47
N THR A 163 -6.31 3.77 -1.47
CA THR A 163 -5.17 2.86 -1.63
C THR A 163 -4.32 3.31 -2.80
N LEU A 164 -3.03 3.52 -2.53
CA LEU A 164 -2.01 3.77 -3.54
C LEU A 164 -1.33 2.44 -3.88
N TYR A 165 -1.51 2.03 -5.12
CA TYR A 165 -0.83 0.87 -5.69
C TYR A 165 0.49 1.26 -6.37
N PRO A 166 1.38 0.32 -6.71
CA PRO A 166 2.44 0.54 -7.68
C PRO A 166 1.91 1.19 -8.96
N MET A 167 2.77 1.86 -9.71
CA MET A 167 2.39 2.49 -10.98
C MET A 167 1.86 1.43 -11.95
N ASP A 168 0.73 1.71 -12.57
CA ASP A 168 0.22 0.88 -13.66
C ASP A 168 0.91 1.23 -15.00
N PHE A 169 0.56 0.49 -16.05
CA PHE A 169 1.19 0.68 -17.36
C PHE A 169 0.96 2.09 -17.93
N GLU A 170 -0.20 2.70 -17.70
CA GLU A 170 -0.47 4.06 -18.17
C GLU A 170 0.38 5.09 -17.42
N GLU A 171 0.54 4.94 -16.10
CA GLU A 171 1.43 5.77 -15.28
C GLU A 171 2.91 5.58 -15.68
N PHE A 172 3.30 4.35 -16.04
CA PHE A 172 4.62 4.08 -16.61
C PHE A 172 4.82 4.77 -17.95
N LEU A 173 3.83 4.76 -18.85
CA LEU A 173 3.88 5.49 -20.11
C LEU A 173 4.03 7.00 -19.88
N TRP A 174 3.34 7.57 -18.89
CA TRP A 174 3.52 8.98 -18.53
C TRP A 174 4.92 9.27 -17.99
N ALA A 175 5.45 8.39 -17.14
CA ALA A 175 6.79 8.55 -16.59
C ALA A 175 7.90 8.45 -17.63
N THR A 176 7.66 7.69 -18.71
CA THR A 176 8.59 7.52 -19.84
C THR A 176 8.29 8.48 -21.02
N ASP A 177 7.50 9.54 -20.80
CA ASP A 177 7.13 10.59 -21.77
C ASP A 177 6.34 10.07 -22.99
N ASN A 178 5.58 8.96 -22.82
CA ASN A 178 4.72 8.37 -23.87
C ASN A 178 3.25 8.75 -23.68
N HIS A 179 2.95 10.03 -23.41
CA HIS A 179 1.61 10.52 -23.11
C HIS A 179 0.62 10.31 -24.26
N VAL A 180 1.06 10.55 -25.52
CA VAL A 180 0.22 10.38 -26.71
C VAL A 180 -0.18 8.91 -26.90
N LEU A 181 0.76 7.98 -26.69
CA LEU A 181 0.48 6.56 -26.78
C LEU A 181 -0.52 6.11 -25.72
N ALA A 182 -0.36 6.57 -24.47
CA ALA A 182 -1.32 6.30 -23.39
C ALA A 182 -2.74 6.76 -23.76
N SER A 183 -2.87 7.97 -24.33
CA SER A 183 -4.15 8.50 -24.78
C SER A 183 -4.75 7.68 -25.94
N LYS A 184 -3.92 7.25 -26.90
CA LYS A 184 -4.37 6.40 -28.03
C LYS A 184 -4.85 5.02 -27.56
N ILE A 185 -4.13 4.38 -26.64
CA ILE A 185 -4.56 3.10 -26.06
C ILE A 185 -5.94 3.25 -25.40
N ARG A 186 -6.16 4.33 -24.66
CA ARG A 186 -7.45 4.62 -24.03
C ARG A 186 -8.55 4.90 -25.04
N GLU A 187 -8.27 5.67 -26.10
CA GLU A 187 -9.20 6.00 -27.17
C GLU A 187 -9.68 4.72 -27.86
N HIS A 188 -8.77 3.88 -28.33
CA HIS A 188 -9.11 2.61 -29.00
C HIS A 188 -9.88 1.65 -28.08
N TYR A 189 -9.57 1.64 -26.78
CA TYR A 189 -10.33 0.86 -25.80
C TYR A 189 -11.77 1.35 -25.67
N ILE A 190 -11.99 2.68 -25.63
CA ILE A 190 -13.33 3.28 -25.47
C ILE A 190 -14.16 3.12 -26.73
N THR A 191 -13.55 3.34 -27.92
CA THR A 191 -14.23 3.22 -29.21
C THR A 191 -14.41 1.75 -29.67
N ASN A 192 -13.72 0.81 -29.00
CA ASN A 192 -13.66 -0.60 -29.39
C ASN A 192 -13.18 -0.81 -30.82
N GLU A 193 -12.26 0.06 -31.27
CA GLU A 193 -11.63 -0.02 -32.59
C GLU A 193 -10.24 -0.64 -32.50
N GLU A 194 -9.84 -1.36 -33.54
CA GLU A 194 -8.51 -1.95 -33.60
C GLU A 194 -7.43 -0.86 -33.71
N MET A 195 -6.36 -1.03 -32.95
CA MET A 195 -5.20 -0.14 -33.01
C MET A 195 -4.36 -0.48 -34.26
N PRO A 196 -3.82 0.50 -35.00
CA PRO A 196 -2.89 0.24 -36.11
C PRO A 196 -1.70 -0.62 -35.64
N ASP A 197 -1.33 -1.63 -36.40
CA ASP A 197 -0.31 -2.64 -36.10
C ASP A 197 1.01 -2.02 -35.58
N SER A 198 1.47 -0.95 -36.23
CA SER A 198 2.72 -0.27 -35.83
C SER A 198 2.62 0.36 -34.44
N VAL A 199 1.47 0.95 -34.11
CA VAL A 199 1.22 1.57 -32.79
C VAL A 199 1.04 0.49 -31.74
N HIS A 200 0.32 -0.59 -32.07
CA HIS A 200 0.15 -1.75 -31.20
C HIS A 200 1.50 -2.40 -30.85
N LYS A 201 2.35 -2.61 -31.85
CA LYS A 201 3.71 -3.16 -31.65
C LYS A 201 4.53 -2.27 -30.71
N MET A 202 4.50 -0.94 -30.91
CA MET A 202 5.20 -0.01 -30.02
C MET A 202 4.66 -0.07 -28.59
N ALA A 203 3.33 -0.21 -28.42
CA ALA A 203 2.72 -0.39 -27.10
C ALA A 203 3.17 -1.69 -26.44
N LEU A 204 3.25 -2.80 -27.18
CA LEU A 204 3.73 -4.10 -26.69
C LEU A 204 5.21 -4.05 -26.30
N ASP A 205 6.07 -3.38 -27.06
CA ASP A 205 7.50 -3.22 -26.72
C ASP A 205 7.67 -2.44 -25.40
N LEU A 206 6.87 -1.39 -25.19
CA LEU A 206 6.87 -0.63 -23.92
C LEU A 206 6.25 -1.44 -22.79
N TYR A 207 5.23 -2.24 -23.05
CA TYR A 207 4.63 -3.13 -22.06
C TYR A 207 5.61 -4.22 -21.61
N GLN A 208 6.43 -4.77 -22.51
CA GLN A 208 7.51 -5.69 -22.13
C GLN A 208 8.52 -5.01 -21.22
N LYS A 209 8.92 -3.77 -21.51
CA LYS A 209 9.80 -2.98 -20.62
C LYS A 209 9.15 -2.78 -19.26
N TYR A 210 7.87 -2.40 -19.21
CA TYR A 210 7.11 -2.28 -17.96
C TYR A 210 7.06 -3.60 -17.19
N LEU A 211 6.92 -4.75 -17.86
CA LEU A 211 6.94 -6.05 -17.16
C LEU A 211 8.29 -6.38 -16.52
N VAL A 212 9.39 -5.84 -17.03
CA VAL A 212 10.74 -6.02 -16.48
C VAL A 212 11.06 -4.97 -15.41
N VAL A 213 10.78 -3.69 -15.70
CA VAL A 213 11.02 -2.55 -14.78
C VAL A 213 9.99 -2.51 -13.65
N GLY A 214 8.69 -2.80 -13.95
CA GLY A 214 7.49 -2.80 -13.13
C GLY A 214 7.00 -1.41 -12.73
N GLY A 215 6.18 -1.36 -11.65
CA GLY A 215 5.46 -0.16 -11.24
C GLY A 215 5.99 0.52 -9.98
N MET A 216 7.08 0.04 -9.37
CA MET A 216 7.64 0.73 -8.20
C MET A 216 8.27 2.07 -8.62
N PRO A 217 7.83 3.21 -8.04
CA PRO A 217 8.25 4.53 -8.53
C PRO A 217 9.77 4.73 -8.58
N GLU A 218 10.49 4.17 -7.62
CA GLU A 218 11.96 4.26 -7.58
C GLU A 218 12.60 3.46 -8.74
N CYS A 219 12.07 2.28 -9.07
CA CYS A 219 12.52 1.50 -10.23
C CYS A 219 12.22 2.22 -11.53
N VAL A 220 11.00 2.76 -11.67
CA VAL A 220 10.61 3.51 -12.88
C VAL A 220 11.49 4.77 -13.03
N LYS A 221 11.72 5.51 -11.94
CA LYS A 221 12.63 6.67 -11.93
C LYS A 221 14.04 6.28 -12.39
N LYS A 222 14.58 5.21 -11.81
CA LYS A 222 15.91 4.70 -12.16
C LYS A 222 15.98 4.29 -13.64
N PHE A 223 14.95 3.63 -14.16
CA PHE A 223 14.88 3.27 -15.57
C PHE A 223 14.85 4.49 -16.50
N VAL A 224 14.06 5.51 -16.16
CA VAL A 224 13.99 6.76 -16.94
C VAL A 224 15.34 7.48 -16.98
N GLU A 225 16.06 7.50 -15.86
CA GLU A 225 17.36 8.18 -15.74
C GLU A 225 18.49 7.44 -16.47
N THR A 226 18.50 6.11 -16.44
CA THR A 226 19.68 5.33 -16.84
C THR A 226 19.45 4.39 -18.03
N HIS A 227 18.19 4.08 -18.34
CA HIS A 227 17.79 3.03 -19.28
C HIS A 227 18.42 1.66 -19.02
N SER A 228 18.87 1.41 -17.78
CA SER A 228 19.60 0.23 -17.35
C SER A 228 18.70 -0.70 -16.54
N TYR A 229 18.44 -1.89 -17.04
CA TYR A 229 17.74 -2.95 -16.29
C TYR A 229 18.55 -3.47 -15.10
N ILE A 230 19.88 -3.43 -15.19
CA ILE A 230 20.77 -3.88 -14.09
C ILE A 230 20.61 -2.97 -12.88
N GLU A 231 20.56 -1.65 -13.10
CA GLU A 231 20.35 -0.69 -12.01
C GLU A 231 18.93 -0.80 -11.43
N CYS A 232 17.90 -1.02 -12.28
CA CYS A 232 16.54 -1.29 -11.80
C CYS A 232 16.51 -2.52 -10.91
N ARG A 233 17.22 -3.60 -11.26
CA ARG A 233 17.30 -4.83 -10.47
C ARG A 233 17.91 -4.60 -9.09
N ALA A 234 18.91 -3.74 -8.96
CA ALA A 234 19.46 -3.37 -7.67
C ALA A 234 18.42 -2.69 -6.76
N VAL A 235 17.61 -1.79 -7.34
CA VAL A 235 16.50 -1.14 -6.63
C VAL A 235 15.43 -2.17 -6.23
N GLN A 236 15.04 -3.05 -7.16
CA GLN A 236 14.07 -4.13 -6.88
C GLN A 236 14.53 -5.00 -5.71
N GLN A 237 15.81 -5.41 -5.69
CA GLN A 237 16.35 -6.21 -4.60
C GLN A 237 16.32 -5.46 -3.26
N ALA A 238 16.60 -4.17 -3.25
CA ALA A 238 16.52 -3.35 -2.05
C ALA A 238 15.07 -3.28 -1.51
N ILE A 239 14.07 -3.19 -2.40
CA ILE A 239 12.63 -3.24 -2.03
C ILE A 239 12.27 -4.58 -1.41
N LEU A 240 12.70 -5.70 -2.01
CA LEU A 240 12.47 -7.05 -1.49
C LEU A 240 13.08 -7.26 -0.10
N ASN A 241 14.31 -6.78 0.09
CA ASN A 241 14.98 -6.82 1.39
C ASN A 241 14.20 -5.99 2.43
N GLY A 242 13.61 -4.86 2.01
CA GLY A 242 12.72 -4.05 2.85
C GLY A 242 11.47 -4.82 3.30
N TYR A 243 10.82 -5.55 2.39
CA TYR A 243 9.67 -6.40 2.75
C TYR A 243 10.06 -7.52 3.72
N ASP A 244 11.21 -8.16 3.52
CA ASP A 244 11.70 -9.21 4.45
C ASP A 244 11.99 -8.63 5.85
N ALA A 245 12.56 -7.42 5.93
CA ALA A 245 12.77 -6.72 7.19
C ALA A 245 11.44 -6.39 7.90
N ASP A 246 10.41 -5.96 7.15
CA ASP A 246 9.08 -5.69 7.71
C ASP A 246 8.41 -6.96 8.25
N MET A 247 8.56 -8.11 7.57
CA MET A 247 8.07 -9.39 8.09
C MET A 247 8.69 -9.74 9.45
N SER A 248 9.96 -9.34 9.66
CA SER A 248 10.65 -9.57 10.93
C SER A 248 10.25 -8.55 12.01
N LYS A 249 10.04 -7.28 11.62
CA LYS A 249 9.72 -6.18 12.55
C LYS A 249 8.29 -6.27 13.07
N TYR A 250 7.34 -6.62 12.19
CA TYR A 250 5.90 -6.52 12.45
C TYR A 250 5.19 -7.86 12.65
N ALA A 251 5.91 -8.97 12.73
CA ALA A 251 5.35 -10.28 13.08
C ALA A 251 6.15 -10.94 14.20
N SER A 252 5.55 -11.91 14.90
CA SER A 252 6.30 -12.76 15.83
C SER A 252 7.33 -13.60 15.05
N PRO A 253 8.44 -14.03 15.66
CA PRO A 253 9.42 -14.87 14.96
C PRO A 253 8.82 -16.11 14.30
N ALA A 254 7.85 -16.76 14.97
CA ALA A 254 7.17 -17.94 14.43
C ALA A 254 6.26 -17.60 13.23
N THR A 255 5.53 -16.48 13.31
CA THR A 255 4.67 -15.98 12.22
C THR A 255 5.54 -15.48 11.05
N ALA A 256 6.64 -14.80 11.29
CA ALA A 256 7.55 -14.33 10.24
C ALA A 256 8.10 -15.48 9.38
N VAL A 257 8.45 -16.62 9.98
CA VAL A 257 8.86 -17.83 9.26
C VAL A 257 7.73 -18.35 8.35
N LYS A 258 6.49 -18.34 8.83
CA LYS A 258 5.33 -18.76 8.02
C LYS A 258 5.05 -17.79 6.88
N ILE A 259 5.14 -16.48 7.12
CA ILE A 259 4.96 -15.44 6.10
C ILE A 259 5.99 -15.61 4.99
N ARG A 260 7.28 -15.77 5.33
CA ARG A 260 8.34 -16.03 4.33
C ARG A 260 8.11 -17.31 3.55
N ALA A 261 7.66 -18.39 4.19
CA ALA A 261 7.36 -19.65 3.51
C ALA A 261 6.24 -19.47 2.48
N CYS A 262 5.16 -18.75 2.85
CA CYS A 262 4.08 -18.40 1.91
C CYS A 262 4.59 -17.53 0.78
N TRP A 263 5.28 -16.42 1.11
CA TRP A 263 5.82 -15.45 0.17
C TRP A 263 6.71 -16.11 -0.90
N ASN A 264 7.71 -16.89 -0.47
CA ASN A 264 8.65 -17.57 -1.35
C ASN A 264 7.98 -18.65 -2.23
N SER A 265 6.81 -19.14 -1.85
CA SER A 265 6.08 -20.14 -2.65
C SER A 265 5.24 -19.54 -3.79
N ILE A 266 4.88 -18.24 -3.70
CA ILE A 266 3.95 -17.60 -4.64
C ILE A 266 4.45 -17.68 -6.10
N PRO A 267 5.73 -17.38 -6.44
CA PRO A 267 6.19 -17.43 -7.82
C PRO A 267 5.99 -18.80 -8.46
N ALA A 268 6.41 -19.86 -7.76
CA ALA A 268 6.28 -21.23 -8.24
C ALA A 268 4.81 -21.67 -8.38
N GLN A 269 3.92 -21.09 -7.59
CA GLN A 269 2.48 -21.35 -7.69
C GLN A 269 1.84 -20.59 -8.87
N LEU A 270 2.26 -19.36 -9.12
CA LEU A 270 1.81 -18.55 -10.25
C LEU A 270 2.31 -19.07 -11.61
N ALA A 271 3.46 -19.75 -11.62
CA ALA A 271 4.02 -20.40 -12.82
C ALA A 271 3.25 -21.65 -13.26
N LYS A 272 2.39 -22.23 -12.40
CA LYS A 272 1.57 -23.40 -12.74
C LYS A 272 0.37 -23.01 -13.59
N GLU A 273 -0.12 -23.95 -14.39
CA GLU A 273 -1.36 -23.80 -15.17
C GLU A 273 -2.55 -23.49 -14.26
N ASN A 274 -2.73 -24.28 -13.19
CA ASN A 274 -3.69 -23.97 -12.12
C ASN A 274 -3.01 -23.08 -11.07
N LYS A 275 -3.37 -21.79 -11.08
CA LYS A 275 -2.84 -20.76 -10.18
C LYS A 275 -3.53 -20.71 -8.81
N LYS A 276 -4.34 -21.72 -8.45
CA LYS A 276 -4.96 -21.84 -7.12
C LYS A 276 -3.87 -21.93 -6.05
N PHE A 277 -3.97 -21.08 -5.02
CA PHE A 277 -3.01 -21.11 -3.92
C PHE A 277 -3.16 -22.38 -3.10
N GLN A 278 -2.04 -23.06 -2.85
CA GLN A 278 -2.00 -24.32 -2.10
C GLN A 278 -1.02 -24.21 -0.94
N TYR A 279 -1.50 -24.23 0.27
CA TYR A 279 -0.69 -24.16 1.50
C TYR A 279 0.39 -25.24 1.58
N LYS A 280 0.10 -26.46 1.05
CA LYS A 280 1.07 -27.59 1.01
C LYS A 280 2.31 -27.29 0.17
N LEU A 281 2.25 -26.31 -0.73
CA LEU A 281 3.38 -25.85 -1.55
C LEU A 281 4.26 -24.83 -0.83
N ALA A 282 3.73 -24.12 0.17
CA ALA A 282 4.54 -23.30 1.05
C ALA A 282 5.39 -24.16 2.00
N LYS A 283 4.81 -25.25 2.51
CA LYS A 283 5.54 -26.25 3.33
C LYS A 283 4.76 -27.58 3.29
N LYS A 284 5.49 -28.70 3.23
CA LYS A 284 4.89 -30.06 3.31
C LYS A 284 4.00 -30.18 4.56
N GLY A 285 2.73 -30.58 4.37
CA GLY A 285 1.74 -30.64 5.44
C GLY A 285 1.08 -29.30 5.78
N GLY A 286 1.33 -28.24 4.99
CA GLY A 286 0.72 -26.92 5.18
C GLY A 286 -0.79 -26.95 4.97
N THR A 287 -1.52 -26.27 5.87
CA THR A 287 -2.97 -26.13 5.86
C THR A 287 -3.36 -24.67 6.09
N ALA A 288 -4.63 -24.31 5.81
CA ALA A 288 -5.17 -22.98 6.11
C ALA A 288 -5.05 -22.65 7.61
N LYS A 289 -5.26 -23.63 8.50
CA LYS A 289 -5.13 -23.45 9.96
C LYS A 289 -3.71 -23.02 10.36
N ILE A 290 -2.66 -23.50 9.68
CA ILE A 290 -1.26 -23.20 10.02
C ILE A 290 -0.77 -21.91 9.37
N PHE A 291 -1.19 -21.62 8.12
CA PHE A 291 -0.63 -20.56 7.28
C PHE A 291 -1.64 -19.45 6.94
N GLY A 292 -2.90 -19.56 7.37
CA GLY A 292 -3.94 -18.57 7.05
C GLY A 292 -3.58 -17.17 7.57
N GLU A 293 -3.10 -17.08 8.80
CA GLU A 293 -2.61 -15.82 9.40
C GLU A 293 -1.47 -15.21 8.58
N ALA A 294 -0.55 -16.02 8.08
CA ALA A 294 0.58 -15.56 7.26
C ALA A 294 0.10 -14.99 5.92
N ILE A 295 -0.86 -15.63 5.28
CA ILE A 295 -1.48 -15.09 4.04
C ILE A 295 -2.26 -13.81 4.32
N ASN A 296 -3.01 -13.76 5.42
CA ASN A 296 -3.74 -12.56 5.82
C ASN A 296 -2.78 -11.38 6.08
N TRP A 297 -1.65 -11.64 6.73
CA TRP A 297 -0.61 -10.63 6.93
C TRP A 297 -0.10 -10.07 5.59
N LEU A 298 0.20 -10.93 4.61
CA LEU A 298 0.65 -10.52 3.27
C LEU A 298 -0.40 -9.67 2.53
N ILE A 299 -1.70 -9.99 2.70
CA ILE A 299 -2.81 -9.22 2.13
C ILE A 299 -2.89 -7.84 2.80
N LEU A 300 -2.90 -7.81 4.14
CA LEU A 300 -3.01 -6.58 4.93
C LEU A 300 -1.82 -5.64 4.75
N SER A 301 -0.64 -6.19 4.45
CA SER A 301 0.55 -5.38 4.10
C SER A 301 0.48 -4.77 2.70
N GLY A 302 -0.50 -5.17 1.88
CA GLY A 302 -0.69 -4.67 0.52
C GLY A 302 0.31 -5.20 -0.51
N ILE A 303 1.18 -6.17 -0.13
CA ILE A 303 2.17 -6.73 -1.06
C ILE A 303 1.62 -7.87 -1.92
N VAL A 304 0.46 -8.43 -1.54
CA VAL A 304 -0.27 -9.41 -2.35
C VAL A 304 -1.76 -9.06 -2.46
N LEU A 305 -2.37 -9.55 -3.53
CA LEU A 305 -3.80 -9.44 -3.81
C LEU A 305 -4.42 -10.84 -3.79
N LYS A 306 -5.46 -11.03 -2.97
CA LYS A 306 -6.26 -12.27 -2.94
C LYS A 306 -7.42 -12.15 -3.93
N CYS A 307 -7.48 -13.04 -4.90
CA CYS A 307 -8.60 -13.18 -5.83
C CYS A 307 -9.38 -14.42 -5.47
N ARG A 308 -10.61 -14.26 -4.97
CA ARG A 308 -11.51 -15.35 -4.59
C ARG A 308 -12.26 -15.90 -5.78
N LEU A 309 -12.59 -17.17 -5.73
CA LEU A 309 -13.54 -17.77 -6.69
C LEU A 309 -14.96 -17.34 -6.33
N VAL A 310 -15.71 -16.91 -7.34
CA VAL A 310 -17.15 -16.64 -7.22
C VAL A 310 -17.89 -17.69 -8.01
N SER A 311 -18.78 -18.44 -7.35
CA SER A 311 -19.52 -19.55 -7.96
C SER A 311 -20.62 -19.08 -8.92
N HIS A 312 -21.18 -17.88 -8.70
CA HIS A 312 -22.24 -17.29 -9.51
C HIS A 312 -22.02 -15.77 -9.66
N GLY A 313 -22.37 -15.22 -10.81
CA GLY A 313 -22.24 -13.78 -11.12
C GLY A 313 -23.37 -12.90 -10.61
N TYR A 314 -24.14 -13.31 -9.61
CA TYR A 314 -25.22 -12.51 -9.04
C TYR A 314 -24.71 -11.50 -8.00
N ILE A 315 -25.41 -10.37 -7.84
CA ILE A 315 -25.08 -9.33 -6.86
C ILE A 315 -25.86 -9.60 -5.56
N PRO A 316 -25.20 -9.51 -4.38
CA PRO A 316 -23.79 -9.16 -4.15
C PRO A 316 -22.86 -10.36 -4.40
N LEU A 317 -21.76 -10.13 -5.12
CA LEU A 317 -20.76 -11.16 -5.44
C LEU A 317 -20.20 -11.84 -4.19
N THR A 318 -20.08 -11.11 -3.10
CA THR A 318 -19.56 -11.60 -1.80
C THR A 318 -20.38 -12.76 -1.22
N ALA A 319 -21.67 -12.86 -1.55
CA ALA A 319 -22.55 -13.96 -1.13
C ALA A 319 -22.20 -15.31 -1.81
N TYR A 320 -21.43 -15.25 -2.89
CA TYR A 320 -21.08 -16.41 -3.73
C TYR A 320 -19.56 -16.68 -3.73
N GLU A 321 -18.81 -15.99 -2.86
CA GLU A 321 -17.35 -16.21 -2.70
C GLU A 321 -17.06 -17.54 -2.02
N ASP A 322 -16.08 -18.27 -2.54
CA ASP A 322 -15.50 -19.45 -1.90
C ASP A 322 -14.14 -19.09 -1.29
N ASP A 323 -14.09 -19.00 0.05
CA ASP A 323 -12.86 -18.70 0.77
C ASP A 323 -11.82 -19.83 0.72
N SER A 324 -12.23 -21.04 0.35
CA SER A 324 -11.34 -22.19 0.21
C SER A 324 -10.65 -22.23 -1.15
N ASP A 325 -11.19 -21.51 -2.15
CA ASP A 325 -10.65 -21.45 -3.51
C ASP A 325 -10.28 -20.02 -3.90
N PHE A 326 -8.97 -19.73 -3.90
CA PHE A 326 -8.49 -18.43 -4.23
C PHE A 326 -7.12 -18.48 -4.93
N LYS A 327 -6.79 -17.38 -5.62
CA LYS A 327 -5.47 -17.12 -6.19
C LYS A 327 -4.81 -15.98 -5.42
N ILE A 328 -3.48 -16.04 -5.32
CA ILE A 328 -2.68 -14.95 -4.77
C ILE A 328 -1.85 -14.37 -5.90
N TYR A 329 -2.02 -13.07 -6.13
CA TYR A 329 -1.18 -12.29 -7.04
C TYR A 329 -0.32 -11.33 -6.23
N VAL A 330 0.85 -11.01 -6.74
CA VAL A 330 1.70 -9.98 -6.14
C VAL A 330 1.21 -8.63 -6.63
N SER A 331 1.13 -7.66 -5.73
CA SER A 331 0.74 -6.28 -6.07
C SER A 331 1.74 -5.65 -7.03
N GLU A 332 3.00 -6.11 -6.98
CA GLU A 332 4.11 -5.69 -7.81
C GLU A 332 4.63 -6.86 -8.64
N LYS A 333 4.50 -6.80 -9.96
CA LYS A 333 4.92 -7.89 -10.87
C LYS A 333 6.41 -8.16 -10.86
N GLN A 334 7.24 -7.18 -10.55
CA GLN A 334 8.70 -7.29 -10.55
C GLN A 334 9.28 -8.23 -9.51
N THR A 335 8.61 -8.34 -8.37
CA THR A 335 9.06 -9.11 -7.22
C THR A 335 9.46 -10.54 -7.59
N PHE A 336 9.06 -11.00 -8.79
CA PHE A 336 9.28 -12.35 -9.27
C PHE A 336 9.88 -12.46 -10.69
N SER A 337 10.33 -11.37 -11.28
CA SER A 337 11.01 -11.45 -12.60
C SER A 337 12.27 -12.33 -12.54
N GLU A 338 12.90 -12.44 -11.35
CA GLU A 338 14.03 -13.37 -11.13
C GLU A 338 13.65 -14.84 -11.30
N VAL A 339 12.39 -15.22 -11.04
CA VAL A 339 11.94 -16.62 -11.14
C VAL A 339 11.42 -16.96 -12.53
N ILE A 340 10.94 -15.97 -13.27
CA ILE A 340 10.29 -16.17 -14.59
C ILE A 340 11.28 -15.96 -15.74
N LEU A 341 12.26 -15.07 -15.57
CA LEU A 341 13.30 -14.83 -16.59
C LEU A 341 14.53 -15.69 -16.32
N GLN A 342 14.46 -16.96 -16.68
CA GLN A 342 15.69 -17.72 -16.95
C GLN A 342 16.49 -17.00 -18.05
N PRO A 343 17.84 -17.02 -17.99
CA PRO A 343 18.71 -16.33 -18.96
C PRO A 343 18.45 -16.68 -20.43
N SER A 344 17.72 -17.76 -20.72
CA SER A 344 17.37 -18.20 -22.07
C SER A 344 16.44 -17.28 -22.84
N PHE A 345 15.74 -16.33 -22.20
CA PHE A 345 14.82 -15.39 -22.88
C PHE A 345 15.41 -14.01 -23.19
N LEU A 346 16.62 -13.70 -22.69
CA LEU A 346 17.30 -12.42 -22.94
C LEU A 346 18.32 -12.48 -24.09
N LEU A 347 18.48 -13.63 -24.77
CA LEU A 347 19.44 -13.85 -25.84
C LEU A 347 18.81 -14.25 -27.18
N SER A 348 17.52 -14.05 -27.36
CA SER A 348 16.86 -14.23 -28.65
C SER A 348 16.27 -12.95 -29.21
#